data_e927dfa9c7b5b85fa75f27a13f010788
#
_entry.id   e927dfa9c7b5b85fa75f27a13f010788
#
_cell.length_a   1.000
_cell.length_b   1.000
_cell.length_c   1.000
_cell.angle_alpha   90.00
_cell.angle_beta   90.00
_cell.angle_gamma   90.00
#
_symmetry.space_group_name_H-M   'P 1'
#
loop_
_entity.id
_entity.type
_entity.pdbx_description
1 polymer ?
#
loop_
_entity_poly.entity_id
_entity_poly.type
_entity_poly.pdbx_seq_one_letter_code
_entity_poly.pdbx_strand_id
1 'polypeptide(L)'
;TKKINDPSADNGYIYKEGEALMYYLTGNIKDLTFLFQRSTTDNMSFRSDRDLLLFDAPINNIPAITKPHTYNLAATLYPYATVINGESSFRGELYYRLKRGSKLGGKYGTKMNIVFATSYSLDTTHLSGVDGVVYGYQRNRWGLGDSLNVQDISFEIERKFSKTFKAKAMYM
;
A
#
# COMPACT_ATOMS: atom_id res chain seq x y z
N THR A 1 1.95 15.57 18.62
CA THR A 1 1.28 14.55 19.45
C THR A 1 -0.21 14.73 19.33
N LYS A 2 -0.94 13.66 19.15
CA LYS A 2 -2.40 13.67 19.01
C LYS A 2 -3.02 12.72 20.03
N LYS A 3 -4.12 13.15 20.63
CA LYS A 3 -4.98 12.29 21.43
C LYS A 3 -5.71 11.33 20.51
N ILE A 4 -5.60 10.03 20.76
CA ILE A 4 -6.28 8.98 20.01
C ILE A 4 -7.08 8.10 20.94
N ASN A 5 -8.19 7.54 20.45
CA ASN A 5 -8.91 6.52 21.17
C ASN A 5 -8.12 5.20 21.13
N ASP A 6 -7.93 4.62 22.31
CA ASP A 6 -7.33 3.30 22.45
C ASP A 6 -8.17 2.53 23.47
N PRO A 7 -8.97 1.53 23.04
CA PRO A 7 -9.84 0.76 23.92
C PRO A 7 -9.09 0.00 25.03
N SER A 8 -7.79 -0.23 24.81
CA SER A 8 -6.95 -0.91 25.80
C SER A 8 -6.36 0.03 26.86
N ALA A 9 -6.49 1.34 26.68
CA ALA A 9 -6.07 2.31 27.69
C ALA A 9 -7.14 2.53 28.77
N ASP A 10 -6.77 2.63 30.04
CA ASP A 10 -7.70 2.78 31.17
C ASP A 10 -8.68 3.94 31.01
N ASN A 11 -8.21 5.05 30.42
CA ASN A 11 -9.04 6.22 30.15
C ASN A 11 -9.66 6.22 28.73
N GLY A 12 -9.56 5.11 27.99
CA GLY A 12 -10.06 5.00 26.63
C GLY A 12 -9.32 5.82 25.59
N TYR A 13 -8.23 6.51 25.94
CA TYR A 13 -7.41 7.27 25.00
C TYR A 13 -5.97 7.48 25.47
N ILE A 14 -5.07 7.69 24.52
CA ILE A 14 -3.68 7.99 24.72
C ILE A 14 -3.25 9.20 23.89
N TYR A 15 -2.10 9.80 24.22
CA TYR A 15 -1.44 10.78 23.37
C TYR A 15 -0.31 10.10 22.61
N LYS A 16 -0.38 10.13 21.27
CA LYS A 16 0.62 9.51 20.40
C LYS A 16 1.04 10.43 19.27
N GLU A 17 2.30 10.37 18.92
CA GLU A 17 2.84 11.06 17.75
C GLU A 17 2.42 10.35 16.47
N GLY A 18 2.16 11.13 15.43
CA GLY A 18 1.94 10.58 14.09
C GLY A 18 3.27 10.31 13.40
N GLU A 19 3.37 9.19 12.71
CA GLU A 19 4.55 8.83 11.92
C GLU A 19 4.14 8.18 10.60
N ALA A 20 4.77 8.62 9.51
CA ALA A 20 4.66 7.98 8.21
C ALA A 20 6.06 7.72 7.66
N LEU A 21 6.32 6.48 7.26
CA LEU A 21 7.57 6.06 6.65
C LEU A 21 7.30 5.44 5.29
N MET A 22 8.11 5.79 4.30
CA MET A 22 8.06 5.20 2.98
C MET A 22 9.47 4.85 2.52
N TYR A 23 9.64 3.61 2.10
CA TYR A 23 10.86 3.13 1.46
C TYR A 23 10.54 2.78 0.01
N TYR A 24 11.39 3.20 -0.89
CA TYR A 24 11.23 3.01 -2.31
C TYR A 24 12.55 2.54 -2.92
N LEU A 25 12.53 1.39 -3.55
CA LEU A 25 13.66 0.82 -4.25
C LEU A 25 13.27 0.51 -5.68
N THR A 26 14.01 1.00 -6.65
CA THR A 26 13.83 0.69 -8.05
C THR A 26 15.14 0.30 -8.68
N GLY A 27 15.09 -0.61 -9.64
CA GLY A 27 16.28 -1.02 -10.39
C GLY A 27 15.92 -1.49 -11.79
N ASN A 28 16.89 -1.32 -12.68
CA ASN A 28 16.80 -1.72 -14.08
C ASN A 28 17.98 -2.61 -14.44
N ILE A 29 17.70 -3.83 -14.88
CA ILE A 29 18.70 -4.79 -15.34
C ILE A 29 18.30 -5.25 -16.73
N LYS A 30 18.94 -4.70 -17.78
CA LYS A 30 18.62 -5.00 -19.19
C LYS A 30 17.12 -4.76 -19.48
N ASP A 31 16.39 -5.85 -19.72
CA ASP A 31 14.96 -5.84 -20.07
C ASP A 31 14.04 -5.99 -18.86
N LEU A 32 14.58 -6.08 -17.64
CA LEU A 32 13.88 -6.21 -16.39
C LEU A 32 13.94 -4.90 -15.60
N THR A 33 12.80 -4.38 -15.24
CA THR A 33 12.65 -3.31 -14.25
C THR A 33 11.91 -3.86 -13.03
N PHE A 34 12.41 -3.58 -11.86
CA PHE A 34 11.71 -3.91 -10.63
C PHE A 34 11.53 -2.68 -9.75
N LEU A 35 10.45 -2.72 -8.99
CA LEU A 35 10.11 -1.74 -7.98
C LEU A 35 9.72 -2.48 -6.71
N PHE A 36 10.24 -2.03 -5.60
CA PHE A 36 9.78 -2.40 -4.27
C PHE A 36 9.46 -1.14 -3.49
N GLN A 37 8.30 -1.11 -2.88
CA GLN A 37 7.84 -0.02 -2.03
C GLN A 37 7.31 -0.61 -0.73
N ARG A 38 7.69 0.01 0.37
CA ARG A 38 7.10 -0.24 1.69
C ARG A 38 6.60 1.06 2.25
N SER A 39 5.42 1.02 2.85
CA SER A 39 4.80 2.16 3.51
C SER A 39 4.32 1.73 4.90
N THR A 40 4.49 2.60 5.87
CA THR A 40 3.94 2.41 7.22
C THR A 40 3.39 3.74 7.68
N THR A 41 2.16 3.75 8.12
CA THR A 41 1.48 4.93 8.68
C THR A 41 1.00 4.60 10.08
N ASP A 42 1.15 5.54 10.99
CA ASP A 42 0.73 5.41 12.37
C ASP A 42 0.22 6.76 12.85
N ASN A 43 -1.06 6.83 13.25
CA ASN A 43 -1.69 8.03 13.77
C ASN A 43 -1.51 9.30 12.91
N MET A 44 -1.66 9.17 11.60
CA MET A 44 -1.48 10.26 10.61
C MET A 44 -2.79 10.99 10.26
N SER A 45 -3.82 10.88 11.08
CA SER A 45 -5.09 11.59 10.86
C SER A 45 -4.96 13.06 11.29
N PHE A 46 -4.55 13.92 10.36
CA PHE A 46 -4.53 15.37 10.57
C PHE A 46 -5.83 15.99 10.07
N ARG A 47 -6.45 16.79 10.91
CA ARG A 47 -7.73 17.45 10.62
C ARG A 47 -7.61 18.94 10.86
N SER A 48 -8.44 19.73 10.15
CA SER A 48 -8.52 21.17 10.32
C SER A 48 -9.08 21.56 11.71
N ASP A 49 -9.93 20.71 12.28
CA ASP A 49 -10.45 20.83 13.64
C ASP A 49 -10.27 19.50 14.37
N ARG A 50 -9.77 19.55 15.62
CA ARG A 50 -9.51 18.34 16.43
C ARG A 50 -10.77 17.57 16.80
N ASP A 51 -11.86 18.27 16.99
CA ASP A 51 -13.10 17.72 17.50
C ASP A 51 -14.06 17.27 16.39
N LEU A 52 -13.68 17.52 15.11
CA LEU A 52 -14.43 16.99 13.97
C LEU A 52 -14.26 15.49 13.84
N LEU A 53 -15.37 14.77 13.96
CA LEU A 53 -15.46 13.32 13.83
C LEU A 53 -15.68 12.87 12.37
N LEU A 54 -16.02 13.77 11.47
CA LEU A 54 -16.40 13.48 10.10
C LEU A 54 -15.18 13.27 9.19
N PHE A 55 -15.36 12.47 8.14
CA PHE A 55 -14.35 12.15 7.12
C PHE A 55 -13.94 13.36 6.30
N ASP A 56 -14.70 14.44 6.32
CA ASP A 56 -14.58 15.59 5.42
C ASP A 56 -13.50 16.61 5.82
N ALA A 57 -12.82 16.39 6.94
CA ALA A 57 -11.85 17.35 7.45
C ALA A 57 -10.36 16.89 7.44
N PRO A 58 -9.94 15.77 6.80
CA PRO A 58 -8.52 15.46 6.72
C PRO A 58 -7.81 16.49 5.84
N ILE A 59 -6.70 17.03 6.34
CA ILE A 59 -5.85 17.99 5.61
C ILE A 59 -4.63 17.35 4.95
N ASN A 60 -4.45 16.05 5.14
CA ASN A 60 -3.39 15.27 4.51
C ASN A 60 -3.97 14.15 3.67
N ASN A 61 -3.29 13.82 2.60
CA ASN A 61 -3.58 12.66 1.76
C ASN A 61 -2.33 11.79 1.66
N ILE A 62 -2.46 10.54 2.11
CA ILE A 62 -1.40 9.54 1.99
C ILE A 62 -1.80 8.59 0.87
N PRO A 63 -1.02 8.52 -0.22
CA PRO A 63 -1.36 7.65 -1.35
C PRO A 63 -1.43 6.19 -0.94
N ALA A 64 -2.43 5.49 -1.44
CA ALA A 64 -2.57 4.05 -1.23
C ALA A 64 -1.40 3.28 -1.86
N ILE A 65 -1.04 2.16 -1.24
CA ILE A 65 0.03 1.27 -1.74
C ILE A 65 -0.38 0.55 -3.03
N THR A 66 -1.67 0.31 -3.22
CA THR A 66 -2.20 -0.36 -4.41
C THR A 66 -1.98 0.46 -5.67
N LYS A 67 -1.76 -0.22 -6.80
CA LYS A 67 -1.64 0.43 -8.10
C LYS A 67 -3.04 0.80 -8.62
N PRO A 68 -3.27 2.05 -9.04
CA PRO A 68 -4.49 2.39 -9.76
C PRO A 68 -4.60 1.60 -11.07
N HIS A 69 -5.69 0.86 -11.24
CA HIS A 69 -5.96 0.07 -12.44
C HIS A 69 -7.05 0.75 -13.27
N THR A 70 -6.70 1.24 -14.46
CA THR A 70 -7.60 2.01 -15.33
C THR A 70 -8.87 1.25 -15.74
N TYR A 71 -8.78 -0.08 -15.83
CA TYR A 71 -9.89 -0.93 -16.29
C TYR A 71 -10.53 -1.77 -15.17
N ASN A 72 -10.16 -1.53 -13.94
CA ASN A 72 -10.72 -2.25 -12.81
C ASN A 72 -11.97 -1.54 -12.31
N LEU A 73 -13.14 -2.06 -12.65
CA LEU A 73 -14.41 -1.53 -12.18
C LEU A 73 -14.52 -1.55 -10.65
N ALA A 74 -14.04 -2.61 -10.00
CA ALA A 74 -14.05 -2.72 -8.55
C ALA A 74 -13.17 -1.64 -7.89
N ALA A 75 -11.96 -1.39 -8.41
CA ALA A 75 -11.10 -0.31 -7.92
C ALA A 75 -11.66 1.09 -8.23
N THR A 76 -12.50 1.22 -9.23
CA THR A 76 -13.18 2.48 -9.55
C THR A 76 -14.35 2.75 -8.60
N LEU A 77 -15.12 1.71 -8.27
CA LEU A 77 -16.27 1.82 -7.36
C LEU A 77 -15.86 1.84 -5.89
N TYR A 78 -14.85 1.08 -5.52
CA TYR A 78 -14.36 0.90 -4.16
C TYR A 78 -12.83 0.98 -4.11
N PRO A 79 -12.24 2.16 -4.39
CA PRO A 79 -10.80 2.30 -4.36
C PRO A 79 -10.31 2.10 -2.93
N TYR A 80 -9.23 1.34 -2.78
CA TYR A 80 -8.56 1.22 -1.49
C TYR A 80 -7.97 2.58 -1.11
N ALA A 81 -8.21 2.99 0.11
CA ALA A 81 -7.61 4.17 0.72
C ALA A 81 -6.71 3.74 1.88
N THR A 82 -5.58 4.43 2.05
CA THR A 82 -4.66 4.20 3.16
C THR A 82 -5.37 4.36 4.51
N VAL A 83 -5.17 3.40 5.39
CA VAL A 83 -5.65 3.48 6.78
C VAL A 83 -4.70 4.40 7.56
N ILE A 84 -5.04 5.69 7.58
CA ILE A 84 -4.18 6.75 8.15
C ILE A 84 -3.88 6.60 9.64
N ASN A 85 -4.71 5.84 10.37
CA ASN A 85 -4.51 5.60 11.79
C ASN A 85 -3.56 4.45 12.10
N GLY A 86 -3.35 3.54 11.15
CA GLY A 86 -2.43 2.45 11.35
C GLY A 86 -2.43 1.43 10.23
N GLU A 87 -1.39 1.43 9.39
CA GLU A 87 -1.22 0.43 8.33
C GLU A 87 0.26 0.17 8.08
N SER A 88 0.56 -1.08 7.77
CA SER A 88 1.87 -1.54 7.33
C SER A 88 1.71 -2.28 6.02
N SER A 89 2.30 -1.74 4.95
CA SER A 89 2.02 -2.20 3.60
C SER A 89 3.27 -2.31 2.74
N PHE A 90 3.22 -3.17 1.73
CA PHE A 90 4.26 -3.26 0.73
C PHE A 90 3.70 -3.53 -0.67
N ARG A 91 4.48 -3.13 -1.67
CA ARG A 91 4.20 -3.37 -3.08
C ARG A 91 5.47 -3.80 -3.79
N GLY A 92 5.36 -4.86 -4.57
CA GLY A 92 6.37 -5.28 -5.54
C GLY A 92 5.82 -5.13 -6.96
N GLU A 93 6.63 -4.63 -7.88
CA GLU A 93 6.29 -4.55 -9.30
C GLU A 93 7.46 -5.03 -10.14
N LEU A 94 7.17 -5.92 -11.09
CA LEU A 94 8.13 -6.44 -12.06
C LEU A 94 7.65 -6.11 -13.45
N TYR A 95 8.44 -5.38 -14.18
CA TYR A 95 8.22 -5.11 -15.60
C TYR A 95 9.30 -5.80 -16.41
N TYR A 96 8.88 -6.65 -17.34
CA TYR A 96 9.80 -7.40 -18.18
C TYR A 96 9.47 -7.24 -19.66
N ARG A 97 10.47 -6.95 -20.46
CA ARG A 97 10.37 -6.87 -21.92
C ARG A 97 11.01 -8.08 -22.57
N LEU A 98 10.16 -8.95 -23.13
CA LEU A 98 10.61 -10.10 -23.89
C LEU A 98 11.27 -9.65 -25.20
N LYS A 99 12.45 -10.24 -25.51
CA LYS A 99 13.22 -9.89 -26.70
C LYS A 99 12.41 -10.12 -27.98
N ARG A 100 12.56 -9.19 -28.92
CA ARG A 100 12.02 -9.35 -30.27
C ARG A 100 12.68 -10.56 -30.95
N GLY A 101 11.90 -11.30 -31.74
CA GLY A 101 12.37 -12.50 -32.43
C GLY A 101 12.37 -13.78 -31.58
N SER A 102 12.15 -13.71 -30.25
CA SER A 102 11.97 -14.90 -29.44
C SER A 102 10.56 -15.49 -29.60
N LYS A 103 10.38 -16.77 -29.24
CA LYS A 103 9.07 -17.47 -29.34
C LYS A 103 7.95 -16.70 -28.61
N LEU A 104 8.22 -16.19 -27.42
CA LEU A 104 7.24 -15.43 -26.61
C LEU A 104 7.24 -13.93 -26.96
N GLY A 105 8.37 -13.36 -27.32
CA GLY A 105 8.49 -11.93 -27.66
C GLY A 105 7.89 -11.55 -29.01
N GLY A 106 7.87 -12.49 -29.97
CA GLY A 106 7.37 -12.23 -31.31
C GLY A 106 8.18 -11.18 -32.09
N LYS A 107 7.74 -10.85 -33.31
CA LYS A 107 8.43 -9.91 -34.21
C LYS A 107 8.58 -8.49 -33.63
N TYR A 108 7.57 -8.03 -32.87
CA TYR A 108 7.48 -6.64 -32.38
C TYR A 108 7.78 -6.50 -30.89
N GLY A 109 7.97 -7.62 -30.17
CA GLY A 109 8.20 -7.65 -28.74
C GLY A 109 6.91 -7.78 -27.92
N THR A 110 7.04 -8.33 -26.72
CA THR A 110 5.99 -8.49 -25.73
C THR A 110 6.45 -7.85 -24.42
N LYS A 111 5.57 -7.18 -23.74
CA LYS A 111 5.81 -6.58 -22.42
C LYS A 111 4.93 -7.30 -21.39
N MET A 112 5.48 -7.53 -20.23
CA MET A 112 4.79 -8.14 -19.11
C MET A 112 4.95 -7.24 -17.90
N ASN A 113 3.89 -7.11 -17.12
CA ASN A 113 3.90 -6.41 -15.84
C ASN A 113 3.20 -7.29 -14.79
N ILE A 114 3.85 -7.46 -13.66
CA ILE A 114 3.32 -8.18 -12.51
C ILE A 114 3.37 -7.21 -11.33
N VAL A 115 2.24 -7.04 -10.66
CA VAL A 115 2.14 -6.22 -9.47
C VAL A 115 1.55 -7.06 -8.35
N PHE A 116 2.17 -6.97 -7.21
CA PHE A 116 1.64 -7.49 -5.95
C PHE A 116 1.67 -6.36 -4.93
N ALA A 117 0.54 -6.06 -4.33
CA ALA A 117 0.43 -5.10 -3.24
C ALA A 117 -0.39 -5.70 -2.10
N THR A 118 0.01 -5.42 -0.87
CA THR A 118 -0.74 -5.84 0.29
C THR A 118 -0.57 -4.84 1.43
N SER A 119 -1.61 -4.71 2.24
CA SER A 119 -1.62 -3.87 3.42
C SER A 119 -2.23 -4.63 4.59
N TYR A 120 -1.61 -4.47 5.73
CA TYR A 120 -2.01 -5.05 7.01
C TYR A 120 -2.17 -3.97 8.07
N SER A 121 -2.79 -4.30 9.18
CA SER A 121 -2.72 -3.50 10.39
C SER A 121 -1.29 -3.34 10.87
N LEU A 122 -1.05 -2.45 11.81
CA LEU A 122 0.25 -2.35 12.47
C LEU A 122 0.49 -3.58 13.36
N ASP A 123 1.73 -4.06 13.35
CA ASP A 123 2.23 -5.00 14.36
C ASP A 123 2.56 -4.19 15.62
N THR A 124 1.74 -4.35 16.65
CA THR A 124 1.79 -3.55 17.86
C THR A 124 1.86 -4.39 19.11
N THR A 125 2.63 -3.92 20.09
CA THR A 125 2.69 -4.49 21.44
C THR A 125 2.22 -3.44 22.45
N HIS A 126 1.26 -3.80 23.28
CA HIS A 126 0.79 -2.91 24.33
C HIS A 126 1.87 -2.62 25.37
N LEU A 127 1.95 -1.35 25.76
CA LEU A 127 2.84 -0.90 26.83
C LEU A 127 2.07 -0.94 28.15
N SER A 128 2.42 -1.89 29.01
CA SER A 128 1.92 -1.95 30.37
C SER A 128 2.72 -0.99 31.25
N GLY A 129 2.03 -0.10 31.96
CA GLY A 129 2.64 0.77 32.94
C GLY A 129 2.77 0.11 34.31
N VAL A 130 3.14 0.89 35.30
CA VAL A 130 3.10 0.52 36.70
C VAL A 130 1.63 0.25 37.09
N ASP A 131 1.35 -0.80 37.83
CA ASP A 131 0.02 -1.23 38.26
C ASP A 131 -0.92 -1.78 37.16
N GLY A 132 -0.36 -2.24 36.03
CA GLY A 132 -1.15 -2.87 34.96
C GLY A 132 -1.91 -1.91 34.05
N VAL A 133 -1.72 -0.61 34.23
CA VAL A 133 -2.31 0.42 33.38
C VAL A 133 -1.66 0.38 31.97
N VAL A 134 -2.47 0.36 30.92
CA VAL A 134 -1.98 0.43 29.53
C VAL A 134 -1.79 1.87 29.12
N TYR A 135 -0.54 2.23 28.79
CA TYR A 135 -0.16 3.57 28.36
C TYR A 135 -0.03 3.72 26.83
N GLY A 136 -0.58 2.80 26.09
CA GLY A 136 -0.53 2.82 24.65
C GLY A 136 0.18 1.59 24.07
N TYR A 137 0.74 1.74 22.89
CA TYR A 137 1.41 0.65 22.20
C TYR A 137 2.75 1.09 21.58
N GLN A 138 3.64 0.13 21.46
CA GLN A 138 4.85 0.22 20.65
C GLN A 138 4.63 -0.57 19.37
N ARG A 139 5.01 0.00 18.24
CA ARG A 139 4.93 -0.70 16.96
C ARG A 139 6.26 -1.33 16.58
N ASN A 140 6.19 -2.48 15.93
CA ASN A 140 7.30 -3.05 15.19
C ASN A 140 7.36 -2.39 13.79
N ARG A 141 8.40 -1.64 13.51
CA ARG A 141 8.56 -0.92 12.22
C ARG A 141 8.57 -1.82 10.99
N TRP A 142 9.00 -3.06 11.16
CA TRP A 142 9.14 -4.01 10.05
C TRP A 142 8.10 -5.12 10.08
N GLY A 143 7.34 -5.22 11.15
CA GLY A 143 6.26 -6.17 11.30
C GLY A 143 5.05 -5.87 10.40
N LEU A 144 4.27 -6.90 10.16
CA LEU A 144 2.91 -6.83 9.64
C LEU A 144 1.99 -7.30 10.74
N GLY A 145 0.94 -6.57 11.02
CA GLY A 145 -0.07 -6.98 11.99
C GLY A 145 -0.93 -8.13 11.48
N ASP A 146 -1.83 -8.59 12.32
CA ASP A 146 -2.61 -9.80 12.07
C ASP A 146 -3.81 -9.57 11.13
N SER A 147 -4.24 -8.33 10.97
CA SER A 147 -5.41 -8.00 10.14
C SER A 147 -5.00 -7.59 8.73
N LEU A 148 -5.46 -8.35 7.73
CA LEU A 148 -5.30 -8.00 6.32
C LEU A 148 -6.32 -6.91 5.92
N ASN A 149 -5.84 -5.76 5.46
CA ASN A 149 -6.67 -4.67 4.96
C ASN A 149 -6.99 -4.84 3.47
N VAL A 150 -5.96 -5.14 2.68
CA VAL A 150 -6.09 -5.35 1.23
C VAL A 150 -4.97 -6.23 0.70
N GLN A 151 -5.29 -7.01 -0.31
CA GLN A 151 -4.34 -7.71 -1.15
C GLN A 151 -4.74 -7.53 -2.62
N ASP A 152 -3.80 -7.10 -3.44
CA ASP A 152 -3.99 -6.85 -4.86
C ASP A 152 -2.88 -7.55 -5.64
N ILE A 153 -3.27 -8.42 -6.56
CA ILE A 153 -2.36 -9.14 -7.46
C ILE A 153 -2.84 -8.89 -8.88
N SER A 154 -1.97 -8.34 -9.71
CA SER A 154 -2.29 -8.15 -11.12
C SER A 154 -1.18 -8.63 -12.03
N PHE A 155 -1.58 -9.21 -13.14
CA PHE A 155 -0.73 -9.63 -14.23
C PHE A 155 -1.21 -8.99 -15.53
N GLU A 156 -0.33 -8.30 -16.23
CA GLU A 156 -0.62 -7.65 -17.49
C GLU A 156 0.35 -8.11 -18.55
N ILE A 157 -0.16 -8.44 -19.73
CA ILE A 157 0.63 -8.74 -20.92
C ILE A 157 0.17 -7.86 -22.08
N GLU A 158 1.13 -7.18 -22.70
CA GLU A 158 0.93 -6.38 -23.90
C GLU A 158 1.77 -6.95 -25.03
N ARG A 159 1.12 -7.37 -26.13
CA ARG A 159 1.80 -7.89 -27.32
C ARG A 159 1.40 -7.12 -28.57
N LYS A 160 2.39 -6.72 -29.33
CA LYS A 160 2.22 -6.11 -30.63
C LYS A 160 2.35 -7.20 -31.72
N PHE A 161 1.31 -7.40 -32.52
CA PHE A 161 1.24 -8.41 -33.55
C PHE A 161 1.61 -7.85 -34.93
N SER A 162 1.26 -6.60 -35.21
CA SER A 162 1.58 -5.91 -36.47
C SER A 162 1.96 -4.46 -36.22
N LYS A 163 2.24 -3.69 -37.27
CA LYS A 163 2.49 -2.24 -37.15
C LYS A 163 1.28 -1.49 -36.59
N THR A 164 0.08 -1.96 -36.89
CA THR A 164 -1.19 -1.31 -36.55
C THR A 164 -1.97 -2.01 -35.46
N PHE A 165 -1.67 -3.28 -35.15
CA PHE A 165 -2.41 -4.07 -34.18
C PHE A 165 -1.60 -4.45 -32.95
N LYS A 166 -2.16 -4.14 -31.80
CA LYS A 166 -1.64 -4.45 -30.47
C LYS A 166 -2.76 -4.97 -29.59
N ALA A 167 -2.52 -6.03 -28.85
CA ALA A 167 -3.44 -6.54 -27.85
C ALA A 167 -2.84 -6.42 -26.45
N LYS A 168 -3.70 -6.19 -25.49
CA LYS A 168 -3.39 -6.12 -24.07
C LYS A 168 -4.39 -7.01 -23.33
N ALA A 169 -3.88 -7.87 -22.47
CA ALA A 169 -4.67 -8.68 -21.54
C ALA A 169 -4.20 -8.40 -20.12
N MET A 170 -5.15 -8.34 -19.20
CA MET A 170 -4.89 -8.14 -17.78
C MET A 170 -5.75 -9.11 -16.98
N TYR A 171 -5.16 -9.68 -15.94
CA TYR A 171 -5.81 -10.51 -14.93
C TYR A 171 -5.55 -9.89 -13.56
N MET A 172 -6.59 -9.85 -12.73
CA MET A 172 -6.55 -9.33 -11.36
C MET A 172 -7.31 -10.26 -10.43
#